data_5b8fad52cd1c80f7c55d60937d6a7876
#
_entry.id   5b8fad52cd1c80f7c55d60937d6a7876
#
_cell.length_a   1.000
_cell.length_b   1.000
_cell.length_c   1.000
_cell.angle_alpha   90.00
_cell.angle_beta   90.00
_cell.angle_gamma   90.00
#
_symmetry.space_group_name_H-M   'P 1'
#
loop_
_entity.id
_entity.type
_entity.pdbx_description
1 polymer ?
#
loop_
_entity_poly.entity_id
_entity_poly.type
_entity_poly.pdbx_seq_one_letter_code
_entity_poly.pdbx_strand_id
1 'polypeptide(L)'
;IAYFGRMLVAEELLANGMQKTIFITLARRLFPAFIAGVLLAAIMAASMSTADSQLLVASSSFTSDIYKPAFRKNASDKEILWVGRVVVLVVAVVAYIIATNKGEGAQAIMNMVENAWGGFGSAFGPVVILSLFWRRFTYRGAIAGVVGGALVDVLWYSFLSASTGIYELLPGFIAGMLCAVVATLLDKAPAKEITDIY
;
A
#
# COMPACT_ATOMS: atom_id res chain seq x y z
N ILE A 1 -9.01 -8.10 20.58
CA ILE A 1 -9.42 -9.32 19.83
C ILE A 1 -8.30 -10.34 19.85
N ALA A 2 -7.08 -10.03 19.39
CA ALA A 2 -5.98 -10.97 19.31
C ALA A 2 -5.63 -11.63 20.68
N TYR A 3 -5.54 -10.85 21.75
CA TYR A 3 -5.22 -11.35 23.08
C TYR A 3 -6.28 -12.32 23.63
N PHE A 4 -7.54 -11.89 23.65
CA PHE A 4 -8.64 -12.77 24.11
C PHE A 4 -8.91 -13.93 23.16
N GLY A 5 -8.74 -13.73 21.85
CA GLY A 5 -8.87 -14.80 20.89
C GLY A 5 -7.81 -15.89 21.08
N ARG A 6 -6.58 -15.51 21.44
CA ARG A 6 -5.54 -16.48 21.78
C ARG A 6 -5.92 -17.33 23.00
N MET A 7 -6.59 -16.73 23.99
CA MET A 7 -7.04 -17.49 25.18
C MET A 7 -8.20 -18.46 24.87
N LEU A 8 -9.08 -18.11 23.92
CA LEU A 8 -10.33 -18.85 23.68
C LEU A 8 -10.25 -19.88 22.57
N VAL A 9 -9.44 -19.64 21.53
CA VAL A 9 -9.43 -20.41 20.27
C VAL A 9 -8.01 -20.67 19.71
N ALA A 10 -6.97 -20.50 20.55
CA ALA A 10 -5.58 -20.64 20.09
C ALA A 10 -5.28 -22.02 19.48
N GLU A 11 -5.67 -23.08 20.17
CA GLU A 11 -5.38 -24.45 19.72
C GLU A 11 -6.00 -24.75 18.35
N GLU A 12 -7.24 -24.33 18.16
CA GLU A 12 -7.98 -24.55 16.91
C GLU A 12 -7.37 -23.77 15.72
N LEU A 13 -7.07 -22.49 15.95
CA LEU A 13 -6.61 -21.61 14.87
C LEU A 13 -5.13 -21.75 14.55
N LEU A 14 -4.28 -21.99 15.56
CA LEU A 14 -2.84 -22.16 15.36
C LEU A 14 -2.51 -23.51 14.69
N ALA A 15 -3.19 -24.59 15.07
CA ALA A 15 -3.01 -25.90 14.48
C ALA A 15 -3.30 -25.92 12.96
N ASN A 16 -4.23 -25.09 12.51
CA ASN A 16 -4.66 -25.02 11.12
C ASN A 16 -4.06 -23.82 10.34
N GLY A 17 -3.17 -23.01 10.94
CA GLY A 17 -2.64 -21.81 10.30
C GLY A 17 -3.69 -20.73 10.04
N MET A 18 -4.83 -20.78 10.74
CA MET A 18 -6.00 -19.93 10.51
C MET A 18 -6.10 -18.74 11.48
N GLN A 19 -4.99 -18.33 12.11
CA GLN A 19 -4.97 -17.24 13.09
C GLN A 19 -5.52 -15.91 12.56
N LYS A 20 -5.45 -15.67 11.26
CA LYS A 20 -5.99 -14.46 10.62
C LYS A 20 -7.53 -14.44 10.55
N THR A 21 -8.18 -15.59 10.73
CA THR A 21 -9.66 -15.70 10.76
C THR A 21 -10.25 -15.54 12.16
N ILE A 22 -9.44 -15.17 13.15
CA ILE A 22 -9.82 -15.10 14.58
C ILE A 22 -11.07 -14.27 14.81
N PHE A 23 -11.24 -13.15 14.11
CA PHE A 23 -12.42 -12.30 14.26
C PHE A 23 -13.68 -13.03 13.79
N ILE A 24 -13.61 -13.70 12.64
CA ILE A 24 -14.73 -14.46 12.06
C ILE A 24 -15.13 -15.59 12.99
N THR A 25 -14.15 -16.33 13.52
CA THR A 25 -14.35 -17.44 14.43
C THR A 25 -14.99 -16.97 15.74
N LEU A 26 -14.48 -15.89 16.34
CA LEU A 26 -15.06 -15.31 17.55
C LEU A 26 -16.46 -14.75 17.33
N ALA A 27 -16.71 -14.07 16.22
CA ALA A 27 -18.02 -13.54 15.89
C ALA A 27 -19.06 -14.67 15.80
N ARG A 28 -18.72 -15.77 15.15
CA ARG A 28 -19.62 -16.93 15.01
C ARG A 28 -19.80 -17.73 16.30
N ARG A 29 -18.80 -17.73 17.20
CA ARG A 29 -18.82 -18.52 18.43
C ARG A 29 -19.48 -17.80 19.60
N LEU A 30 -19.28 -16.48 19.70
CA LEU A 30 -19.73 -15.69 20.86
C LEU A 30 -21.10 -15.02 20.66
N PHE A 31 -21.52 -14.83 19.42
CA PHE A 31 -22.75 -14.09 19.12
C PHE A 31 -23.83 -14.96 18.46
N PRO A 32 -25.12 -14.65 18.68
CA PRO A 32 -26.21 -15.25 17.92
C PRO A 32 -26.06 -15.01 16.41
N ALA A 33 -26.60 -15.91 15.59
CA ALA A 33 -26.43 -15.91 14.14
C ALA A 33 -26.71 -14.55 13.47
N PHE A 34 -27.74 -13.83 13.93
CA PHE A 34 -28.07 -12.50 13.40
C PHE A 34 -26.95 -11.48 13.66
N ILE A 35 -26.46 -11.39 14.89
CA ILE A 35 -25.38 -10.45 15.26
C ILE A 35 -24.06 -10.85 14.55
N ALA A 36 -23.74 -12.13 14.51
CA ALA A 36 -22.60 -12.62 13.76
C ALA A 36 -22.68 -12.23 12.29
N GLY A 37 -23.86 -12.35 11.66
CA GLY A 37 -24.09 -11.92 10.28
C GLY A 37 -23.85 -10.42 10.08
N VAL A 38 -24.33 -9.58 10.97
CA VAL A 38 -24.09 -8.12 10.92
C VAL A 38 -22.59 -7.80 11.05
N LEU A 39 -21.89 -8.44 11.97
CA LEU A 39 -20.44 -8.25 12.13
C LEU A 39 -19.64 -8.67 10.88
N LEU A 40 -20.02 -9.79 10.25
CA LEU A 40 -19.39 -10.24 9.01
C LEU A 40 -19.72 -9.31 7.84
N ALA A 41 -20.95 -8.82 7.74
CA ALA A 41 -21.35 -7.82 6.75
C ALA A 41 -20.57 -6.51 6.92
N ALA A 42 -20.28 -6.09 8.15
CA ALA A 42 -19.48 -4.91 8.42
C ALA A 42 -18.03 -5.05 7.91
N ILE A 43 -17.43 -6.24 8.05
CA ILE A 43 -16.09 -6.50 7.47
C ILE A 43 -16.13 -6.39 5.94
N MET A 44 -17.14 -7.01 5.31
CA MET A 44 -17.30 -6.93 3.86
C MET A 44 -17.50 -5.49 3.40
N ALA A 45 -18.34 -4.72 4.08
CA ALA A 45 -18.58 -3.32 3.76
C ALA A 45 -17.29 -2.48 3.89
N ALA A 46 -16.48 -2.69 4.93
CA ALA A 46 -15.20 -2.01 5.10
C ALA A 46 -14.21 -2.35 3.97
N SER A 47 -14.13 -3.62 3.60
CA SER A 47 -13.27 -4.07 2.49
C SER A 47 -13.72 -3.49 1.15
N MET A 48 -15.02 -3.47 0.87
CA MET A 48 -15.58 -2.88 -0.34
C MET A 48 -15.34 -1.37 -0.42
N SER A 49 -15.51 -0.64 0.68
CA SER A 49 -15.23 0.79 0.74
C SER A 49 -13.76 1.12 0.41
N THR A 50 -12.83 0.32 0.92
CA THR A 50 -11.41 0.49 0.62
C THR A 50 -11.09 0.14 -0.82
N ALA A 51 -11.62 -0.97 -1.34
CA ALA A 51 -11.40 -1.39 -2.73
C ALA A 51 -11.95 -0.35 -3.72
N ASP A 52 -13.14 0.21 -3.47
CA ASP A 52 -13.75 1.25 -4.30
C ASP A 52 -12.86 2.49 -4.38
N SER A 53 -12.39 2.97 -3.24
CA SER A 53 -11.50 4.14 -3.16
C SER A 53 -10.18 3.90 -3.90
N GLN A 54 -9.55 2.74 -3.75
CA GLN A 54 -8.30 2.40 -4.42
C GLN A 54 -8.47 2.27 -5.93
N LEU A 55 -9.55 1.64 -6.39
CA LEU A 55 -9.87 1.55 -7.81
C LEU A 55 -10.13 2.91 -8.45
N LEU A 56 -10.82 3.80 -7.72
CA LEU A 56 -11.07 5.16 -8.18
C LEU A 56 -9.77 5.96 -8.30
N VAL A 57 -8.89 5.90 -7.31
CA VAL A 57 -7.58 6.57 -7.34
C VAL A 57 -6.72 6.02 -8.49
N ALA A 58 -6.60 4.71 -8.63
CA ALA A 58 -5.84 4.10 -9.71
C ALA A 58 -6.35 4.51 -11.10
N SER A 59 -7.68 4.53 -11.27
CA SER A 59 -8.32 4.96 -12.52
C SER A 59 -8.09 6.44 -12.80
N SER A 60 -8.24 7.30 -11.79
CA SER A 60 -8.04 8.75 -11.89
C SER A 60 -6.58 9.07 -12.25
N SER A 61 -5.62 8.46 -11.56
CA SER A 61 -4.19 8.64 -11.86
C SER A 61 -3.85 8.19 -13.28
N PHE A 62 -4.35 7.03 -13.71
CA PHE A 62 -4.12 6.58 -15.08
C PHE A 62 -4.67 7.55 -16.13
N THR A 63 -5.92 7.99 -15.94
CA THR A 63 -6.59 8.87 -16.91
C THR A 63 -6.00 10.27 -16.94
N SER A 64 -5.68 10.85 -15.78
CA SER A 64 -5.18 12.23 -15.66
C SER A 64 -3.68 12.34 -15.93
N ASP A 65 -2.89 11.37 -15.44
CA ASP A 65 -1.43 11.50 -15.44
C ASP A 65 -0.78 10.76 -16.63
N ILE A 66 -1.47 9.75 -17.18
CA ILE A 66 -0.93 8.95 -18.30
C ILE A 66 -1.74 9.16 -19.56
N TYR A 67 -3.05 8.86 -19.54
CA TYR A 67 -3.86 8.88 -20.75
C TYR A 67 -3.97 10.28 -21.37
N LYS A 68 -4.37 11.26 -20.60
CA LYS A 68 -4.56 12.63 -21.11
C LYS A 68 -3.26 13.26 -21.62
N PRO A 69 -2.13 13.28 -20.88
CA PRO A 69 -0.90 13.90 -21.37
C PRO A 69 -0.20 13.12 -22.48
N ALA A 70 -0.20 11.79 -22.43
CA ALA A 70 0.56 10.96 -23.36
C ALA A 70 -0.19 10.62 -24.66
N PHE A 71 -1.51 10.37 -24.57
CA PHE A 71 -2.26 9.84 -25.70
C PHE A 71 -3.27 10.84 -26.29
N ARG A 72 -3.97 11.62 -25.45
CA ARG A 72 -5.10 12.45 -25.90
C ARG A 72 -5.20 13.75 -25.14
N LYS A 73 -4.32 14.71 -25.44
CA LYS A 73 -4.25 16.03 -24.76
C LYS A 73 -5.57 16.79 -24.74
N ASN A 74 -6.41 16.61 -25.76
CA ASN A 74 -7.70 17.27 -25.92
C ASN A 74 -8.89 16.31 -25.66
N ALA A 75 -8.69 15.27 -24.83
CA ALA A 75 -9.77 14.36 -24.50
C ALA A 75 -10.93 15.09 -23.82
N SER A 76 -12.16 14.79 -24.24
CA SER A 76 -13.35 15.33 -23.60
C SER A 76 -13.60 14.66 -22.24
N ASP A 77 -14.34 15.34 -21.35
CA ASP A 77 -14.66 14.81 -20.02
C ASP A 77 -15.42 13.48 -20.12
N LYS A 78 -16.28 13.31 -21.13
CA LYS A 78 -16.98 12.05 -21.39
C LYS A 78 -16.00 10.94 -21.77
N GLU A 79 -15.00 11.22 -22.59
CA GLU A 79 -13.96 10.27 -22.98
C GLU A 79 -13.13 9.85 -21.76
N ILE A 80 -12.68 10.79 -20.95
CA ILE A 80 -11.92 10.54 -19.72
C ILE A 80 -12.73 9.64 -18.77
N LEU A 81 -14.02 9.92 -18.59
CA LEU A 81 -14.90 9.13 -17.74
C LEU A 81 -15.08 7.69 -18.24
N TRP A 82 -15.21 7.49 -19.55
CA TRP A 82 -15.29 6.16 -20.13
C TRP A 82 -13.98 5.38 -20.03
N VAL A 83 -12.86 6.02 -20.33
CA VAL A 83 -11.53 5.40 -20.15
C VAL A 83 -11.33 5.02 -18.68
N GLY A 84 -11.70 5.90 -17.75
CA GLY A 84 -11.65 5.58 -16.32
C GLY A 84 -12.44 4.34 -15.93
N ARG A 85 -13.68 4.19 -16.44
CA ARG A 85 -14.50 2.98 -16.20
C ARG A 85 -13.84 1.71 -16.75
N VAL A 86 -13.25 1.80 -17.95
CA VAL A 86 -12.52 0.67 -18.53
C VAL A 86 -11.31 0.32 -17.68
N VAL A 87 -10.55 1.30 -17.20
CA VAL A 87 -9.41 1.08 -16.31
C VAL A 87 -9.83 0.40 -15.02
N VAL A 88 -10.90 0.87 -14.36
CA VAL A 88 -11.46 0.21 -13.17
C VAL A 88 -11.77 -1.25 -13.45
N LEU A 89 -12.46 -1.55 -14.56
CA LEU A 89 -12.79 -2.91 -14.93
C LEU A 89 -11.55 -3.78 -15.16
N VAL A 90 -10.57 -3.25 -15.90
CA VAL A 90 -9.30 -3.97 -16.17
C VAL A 90 -8.54 -4.26 -14.87
N VAL A 91 -8.38 -3.24 -14.01
CA VAL A 91 -7.70 -3.42 -12.71
C VAL A 91 -8.44 -4.44 -11.83
N ALA A 92 -9.76 -4.38 -11.77
CA ALA A 92 -10.58 -5.33 -11.01
C ALA A 92 -10.42 -6.77 -11.53
N VAL A 93 -10.44 -6.96 -12.86
CA VAL A 93 -10.23 -8.28 -13.47
C VAL A 93 -8.82 -8.80 -13.20
N VAL A 94 -7.79 -7.97 -13.35
CA VAL A 94 -6.40 -8.35 -13.04
C VAL A 94 -6.26 -8.73 -11.57
N ALA A 95 -6.79 -7.91 -10.66
CA ALA A 95 -6.78 -8.20 -9.22
C ALA A 95 -7.49 -9.52 -8.90
N TYR A 96 -8.64 -9.78 -9.53
CA TYR A 96 -9.38 -11.03 -9.39
C TYR A 96 -8.55 -12.25 -9.87
N ILE A 97 -7.92 -12.16 -11.05
CA ILE A 97 -7.08 -13.22 -11.59
C ILE A 97 -5.89 -13.50 -10.64
N ILE A 98 -5.23 -12.44 -10.14
CA ILE A 98 -4.12 -12.59 -9.19
C ILE A 98 -4.61 -13.25 -7.90
N ALA A 99 -5.73 -12.81 -7.35
CA ALA A 99 -6.29 -13.35 -6.11
C ALA A 99 -6.69 -14.82 -6.23
N THR A 100 -7.21 -15.24 -7.40
CA THR A 100 -7.63 -16.63 -7.62
C THR A 100 -6.48 -17.57 -7.97
N ASN A 101 -5.43 -17.08 -8.63
CA ASN A 101 -4.30 -17.94 -9.06
C ASN A 101 -3.23 -18.16 -7.98
N LYS A 102 -3.14 -17.32 -6.95
CA LYS A 102 -2.21 -17.53 -5.83
C LYS A 102 -2.87 -18.33 -4.70
N GLY A 103 -3.36 -19.49 -5.01
CA GLY A 103 -4.22 -20.42 -4.29
C GLY A 103 -3.94 -20.82 -2.85
N GLU A 104 -3.09 -20.15 -2.09
CA GLU A 104 -2.84 -20.47 -0.68
C GLU A 104 -3.59 -19.55 0.29
N GLY A 105 -4.77 -19.10 -0.09
CA GLY A 105 -5.74 -18.48 0.82
C GLY A 105 -5.35 -17.12 1.39
N ALA A 106 -5.86 -16.82 2.58
CA ALA A 106 -5.73 -15.52 3.26
C ALA A 106 -4.27 -15.08 3.49
N GLN A 107 -3.32 -16.02 3.60
CA GLN A 107 -1.91 -15.71 3.83
C GLN A 107 -1.26 -15.08 2.59
N ALA A 108 -1.54 -15.60 1.40
CA ALA A 108 -0.98 -15.05 0.16
C ALA A 108 -1.49 -13.61 -0.10
N ILE A 109 -2.77 -13.36 0.18
CA ILE A 109 -3.35 -12.00 0.07
C ILE A 109 -2.67 -11.04 1.06
N MET A 110 -2.48 -11.46 2.31
CA MET A 110 -1.82 -10.64 3.31
C MET A 110 -0.38 -10.32 2.94
N ASN A 111 0.37 -11.30 2.44
CA ASN A 111 1.75 -11.08 1.99
C ASN A 111 1.81 -10.06 0.83
N MET A 112 0.86 -10.12 -0.12
CA MET A 112 0.77 -9.11 -1.19
C MET A 112 0.49 -7.70 -0.65
N VAL A 113 -0.41 -7.59 0.33
CA VAL A 113 -0.73 -6.30 0.97
C VAL A 113 0.47 -5.79 1.77
N GLU A 114 1.11 -6.64 2.56
CA GLU A 114 2.30 -6.28 3.34
C GLU A 114 3.43 -5.78 2.42
N ASN A 115 3.73 -6.48 1.33
CA ASN A 115 4.76 -6.07 0.37
C ASN A 115 4.43 -4.76 -0.34
N ALA A 116 3.15 -4.55 -0.71
CA ALA A 116 2.73 -3.29 -1.31
C ALA A 116 2.90 -2.10 -0.35
N TRP A 117 2.50 -2.27 0.90
CA TRP A 117 2.68 -1.25 1.94
C TRP A 117 4.15 -1.04 2.30
N GLY A 118 4.97 -2.10 2.30
CA GLY A 118 6.42 -2.03 2.45
C GLY A 118 7.03 -1.12 1.40
N GLY A 119 6.75 -1.40 0.13
CA GLY A 119 7.25 -0.61 -1.00
C GLY A 119 6.81 0.85 -0.98
N PHE A 120 5.54 1.13 -0.67
CA PHE A 120 5.06 2.51 -0.52
C PHE A 120 5.69 3.22 0.68
N GLY A 121 5.76 2.56 1.83
CA GLY A 121 6.31 3.13 3.05
C GLY A 121 7.79 3.47 2.92
N SER A 122 8.58 2.58 2.32
CA SER A 122 10.01 2.77 2.11
C SER A 122 10.33 3.84 1.05
N ALA A 123 9.54 3.90 -0.03
CA ALA A 123 9.75 4.88 -1.09
C ALA A 123 9.29 6.30 -0.70
N PHE A 124 8.08 6.44 -0.19
CA PHE A 124 7.47 7.76 0.01
C PHE A 124 7.55 8.26 1.45
N GLY A 125 7.62 7.39 2.45
CA GLY A 125 7.67 7.78 3.86
C GLY A 125 8.77 8.79 4.19
N PRO A 126 10.03 8.50 3.85
CA PRO A 126 11.14 9.44 4.07
C PRO A 126 10.94 10.78 3.38
N VAL A 127 10.47 10.76 2.14
CA VAL A 127 10.27 11.96 1.32
C VAL A 127 9.18 12.85 1.90
N VAL A 128 8.06 12.27 2.32
CA VAL A 128 6.96 13.03 2.97
C VAL A 128 7.45 13.66 4.27
N ILE A 129 8.14 12.91 5.12
CA ILE A 129 8.66 13.44 6.38
C ILE A 129 9.63 14.60 6.12
N LEU A 130 10.61 14.39 5.24
CA LEU A 130 11.60 15.44 4.94
C LEU A 130 10.96 16.66 4.27
N SER A 131 9.96 16.47 3.42
CA SER A 131 9.25 17.58 2.78
C SER A 131 8.45 18.43 3.78
N LEU A 132 7.96 17.83 4.88
CA LEU A 132 7.20 18.54 5.91
C LEU A 132 8.06 19.21 6.99
N PHE A 133 9.24 18.65 7.28
CA PHE A 133 10.04 19.10 8.44
C PHE A 133 11.39 19.70 8.08
N TRP A 134 11.82 19.63 6.80
CA TRP A 134 13.13 20.11 6.41
C TRP A 134 13.09 21.11 5.26
N ARG A 135 13.17 22.40 5.56
CA ARG A 135 13.10 23.53 4.59
C ARG A 135 14.12 23.45 3.44
N ARG A 136 15.26 22.80 3.65
CA ARG A 136 16.29 22.66 2.62
C ARG A 136 16.01 21.51 1.65
N PHE A 137 14.97 20.71 1.86
CA PHE A 137 14.71 19.53 1.05
C PHE A 137 14.53 19.86 -0.43
N THR A 138 15.22 19.14 -1.32
CA THR A 138 15.26 19.45 -2.74
C THR A 138 14.53 18.38 -3.58
N TYR A 139 14.12 18.76 -4.78
CA TYR A 139 13.50 17.84 -5.74
C TYR A 139 14.39 16.63 -6.07
N ARG A 140 15.72 16.85 -6.23
CA ARG A 140 16.67 15.74 -6.46
C ARG A 140 16.79 14.83 -5.25
N GLY A 141 16.74 15.40 -4.04
CA GLY A 141 16.65 14.63 -2.81
C GLY A 141 15.39 13.77 -2.76
N ALA A 142 14.25 14.30 -3.19
CA ALA A 142 13.01 13.54 -3.25
C ALA A 142 13.11 12.34 -4.22
N ILE A 143 13.60 12.55 -5.43
CA ILE A 143 13.82 11.46 -6.40
C ILE A 143 14.78 10.41 -5.84
N ALA A 144 15.91 10.83 -5.28
CA ALA A 144 16.89 9.89 -4.72
C ALA A 144 16.31 9.09 -3.56
N GLY A 145 15.47 9.70 -2.72
CA GLY A 145 14.78 9.04 -1.61
C GLY A 145 13.80 7.99 -2.10
N VAL A 146 12.93 8.35 -3.05
CA VAL A 146 11.95 7.41 -3.63
C VAL A 146 12.66 6.23 -4.29
N VAL A 147 13.62 6.50 -5.16
CA VAL A 147 14.33 5.45 -5.90
C VAL A 147 15.17 4.59 -4.96
N GLY A 148 15.92 5.20 -4.04
CA GLY A 148 16.76 4.47 -3.08
C GLY A 148 15.94 3.61 -2.12
N GLY A 149 14.84 4.14 -1.60
CA GLY A 149 13.93 3.41 -0.72
C GLY A 149 13.29 2.21 -1.43
N ALA A 150 12.72 2.44 -2.62
CA ALA A 150 12.09 1.38 -3.41
C ALA A 150 13.08 0.29 -3.83
N LEU A 151 14.30 0.66 -4.28
CA LEU A 151 15.31 -0.31 -4.70
C LEU A 151 15.76 -1.19 -3.53
N VAL A 152 16.04 -0.59 -2.38
CA VAL A 152 16.48 -1.36 -1.21
C VAL A 152 15.34 -2.24 -0.68
N ASP A 153 14.09 -1.78 -0.69
CA ASP A 153 12.92 -2.57 -0.33
C ASP A 153 12.81 -3.84 -1.18
N VAL A 154 12.83 -3.69 -2.52
CA VAL A 154 12.74 -4.81 -3.46
C VAL A 154 13.92 -5.77 -3.32
N LEU A 155 15.15 -5.25 -3.18
CA LEU A 155 16.34 -6.08 -3.01
C LEU A 155 16.32 -6.82 -1.67
N TRP A 156 15.90 -6.14 -0.59
CA TRP A 156 15.79 -6.76 0.72
C TRP A 156 14.75 -7.89 0.73
N TYR A 157 13.57 -7.61 0.18
CA TYR A 157 12.52 -8.61 0.04
C TYR A 157 13.00 -9.83 -0.74
N SER A 158 13.70 -9.61 -1.87
CA SER A 158 14.11 -10.70 -2.76
C SER A 158 15.24 -11.57 -2.21
N PHE A 159 16.18 -10.99 -1.45
CA PHE A 159 17.42 -11.68 -1.10
C PHE A 159 17.67 -11.82 0.41
N LEU A 160 17.16 -10.92 1.24
CA LEU A 160 17.54 -10.80 2.64
C LEU A 160 16.39 -11.02 3.62
N SER A 161 15.14 -10.80 3.22
CA SER A 161 13.98 -10.92 4.10
C SER A 161 13.86 -12.32 4.71
N ALA A 162 14.03 -13.36 3.89
CA ALA A 162 13.94 -14.75 4.33
C ALA A 162 15.05 -15.18 5.29
N SER A 163 16.26 -14.61 5.17
CA SER A 163 17.42 -14.97 5.99
C SER A 163 17.48 -14.17 7.29
N THR A 164 17.03 -12.92 7.27
CA THR A 164 17.13 -12.00 8.42
C THR A 164 15.86 -11.96 9.27
N GLY A 165 14.71 -12.31 8.69
CA GLY A 165 13.40 -12.14 9.33
C GLY A 165 13.00 -10.67 9.54
N ILE A 166 13.73 -9.73 8.95
CA ILE A 166 13.45 -8.30 9.05
C ILE A 166 12.55 -7.89 7.90
N TYR A 167 11.45 -7.23 8.24
CA TYR A 167 10.49 -6.70 7.26
C TYR A 167 11.15 -5.61 6.39
N GLU A 168 11.02 -5.73 5.08
CA GLU A 168 11.71 -4.93 4.05
C GLU A 168 11.47 -3.42 4.16
N LEU A 169 10.33 -3.01 4.69
CA LEU A 169 10.02 -1.59 4.92
C LEU A 169 11.08 -0.90 5.76
N LEU A 170 11.62 -1.56 6.79
CA LEU A 170 12.58 -0.92 7.70
C LEU A 170 13.89 -0.57 7.01
N PRO A 171 14.62 -1.51 6.37
CA PRO A 171 15.84 -1.17 5.64
C PRO A 171 15.57 -0.27 4.43
N GLY A 172 14.47 -0.45 3.72
CA GLY A 172 14.07 0.42 2.61
C GLY A 172 13.82 1.86 3.06
N PHE A 173 13.11 2.06 4.17
CA PHE A 173 12.86 3.38 4.75
C PHE A 173 14.16 4.08 5.18
N ILE A 174 15.06 3.37 5.85
CA ILE A 174 16.37 3.93 6.28
C ILE A 174 17.19 4.32 5.05
N ALA A 175 17.25 3.46 4.04
CA ALA A 175 18.00 3.75 2.81
C ALA A 175 17.40 4.93 2.05
N GLY A 176 16.06 4.99 1.93
CA GLY A 176 15.36 6.13 1.32
C GLY A 176 15.66 7.44 2.05
N MET A 177 15.64 7.41 3.38
CA MET A 177 15.99 8.58 4.22
C MET A 177 17.44 9.03 3.97
N LEU A 178 18.39 8.11 3.98
CA LEU A 178 19.79 8.42 3.74
C LEU A 178 20.04 8.96 2.33
N CYS A 179 19.48 8.32 1.31
CA CYS A 179 19.59 8.78 -0.07
C CYS A 179 19.00 10.18 -0.26
N ALA A 180 17.83 10.44 0.32
CA ALA A 180 17.16 11.75 0.27
C ALA A 180 18.00 12.85 0.93
N VAL A 181 18.53 12.57 2.13
CA VAL A 181 19.38 13.52 2.87
C VAL A 181 20.68 13.80 2.13
N VAL A 182 21.39 12.75 1.71
CA VAL A 182 22.67 12.90 1.02
C VAL A 182 22.51 13.67 -0.30
N ALA A 183 21.53 13.29 -1.12
CA ALA A 183 21.26 13.98 -2.37
C ALA A 183 20.87 15.45 -2.17
N THR A 184 20.07 15.74 -1.13
CA THR A 184 19.70 17.13 -0.78
C THR A 184 20.91 17.95 -0.34
N LEU A 185 21.82 17.36 0.44
CA LEU A 185 23.03 18.07 0.90
C LEU A 185 24.02 18.37 -0.23
N LEU A 186 24.07 17.47 -1.23
CA LEU A 186 24.92 17.65 -2.43
C LEU A 186 24.29 18.58 -3.48
N ASP A 187 23.00 18.85 -3.37
CA ASP A 187 22.29 19.73 -4.30
C ASP A 187 22.33 21.19 -3.85
N LYS A 188 22.05 22.10 -4.81
CA LYS A 188 21.88 23.54 -4.51
C LYS A 188 20.67 23.76 -3.63
N ALA A 189 20.77 24.70 -2.70
CA ALA A 189 19.65 25.05 -1.86
C ALA A 189 18.44 25.53 -2.71
N PRO A 190 17.21 25.23 -2.28
CA PRO A 190 16.00 25.70 -2.97
C PRO A 190 15.97 27.24 -3.06
N ALA A 191 15.27 27.75 -4.07
CA ALA A 191 15.09 29.20 -4.20
C ALA A 191 14.30 29.77 -3.00
N LYS A 192 14.59 31.02 -2.63
CA LYS A 192 13.94 31.69 -1.49
C LYS A 192 12.41 31.68 -1.59
N GLU A 193 11.88 31.84 -2.79
CA GLU A 193 10.43 31.79 -3.06
C GLU A 193 9.77 30.48 -2.58
N ILE A 194 10.50 29.35 -2.64
CA ILE A 194 10.01 28.06 -2.17
C ILE A 194 10.15 27.96 -0.65
N THR A 195 11.23 28.48 -0.08
CA THR A 195 11.47 28.41 1.37
C THR A 195 10.59 29.38 2.16
N ASP A 196 10.05 30.41 1.54
CA ASP A 196 9.18 31.42 2.18
C ASP A 196 7.72 30.94 2.27
N ILE A 197 7.36 29.88 1.54
CA ILE A 197 6.04 29.21 1.64
C ILE A 197 5.98 28.26 2.85
N TYR A 198 7.12 27.92 3.40
CA TYR A 198 7.30 27.02 4.54
C TYR A 198 7.13 27.80 5.86
#